data_2f7d91b4f99c6a02907e3028561f0c63
#
_entry.id   2f7d91b4f99c6a02907e3028561f0c63
#
_cell.length_a   1.000
_cell.length_b   1.000
_cell.length_c   1.000
_cell.angle_alpha   90.00
_cell.angle_beta   90.00
_cell.angle_gamma   90.00
#
_symmetry.space_group_name_H-M   'P 1'
#
loop_
_entity.id
_entity.type
_entity.pdbx_description
1 polymer ?
#
loop_
_entity_poly.entity_id
_entity_poly.type
_entity_poly.pdbx_seq_one_letter_code
_entity_poly.pdbx_strand_id
1 'polypeptide(L)'
;MRKFFISAICVMALASCQTQKSLYSWYDSEDATYMYTKRGTEETLTKAMAQYEKVIAKQKGVRKVVPPGVNAEYGFLLYKAGKKEEGLALLRAEIKAYPESETFI
;
A
#
# COMPACT_ATOMS: atom_id res chain seq x y z
N MET A 1 16.90 41.21 -21.60
CA MET A 1 16.60 39.90 -22.16
C MET A 1 17.25 38.73 -21.39
N ARG A 2 18.50 38.84 -20.96
CA ARG A 2 19.15 37.75 -20.18
C ARG A 2 18.45 37.39 -18.87
N LYS A 3 17.88 38.38 -18.17
CA LYS A 3 17.17 38.16 -16.91
C LYS A 3 15.87 37.35 -17.07
N PHE A 4 15.21 37.46 -18.20
CA PHE A 4 13.98 36.71 -18.51
C PHE A 4 14.24 35.24 -18.79
N PHE A 5 15.35 34.90 -19.43
CA PHE A 5 15.73 33.51 -19.72
C PHE A 5 16.08 32.75 -18.45
N ILE A 6 16.79 33.36 -17.52
CA ILE A 6 17.18 32.76 -16.23
C ILE A 6 15.92 32.48 -15.39
N SER A 7 14.97 33.40 -15.35
CA SER A 7 13.69 33.21 -14.62
C SER A 7 12.88 32.07 -15.19
N ALA A 8 12.78 31.95 -16.51
CA ALA A 8 12.05 30.87 -17.18
C ALA A 8 12.66 29.49 -16.88
N ILE A 9 13.98 29.37 -16.88
CA ILE A 9 14.69 28.13 -16.56
C ILE A 9 14.45 27.72 -15.10
N CYS A 10 14.48 28.66 -14.16
CA CYS A 10 14.20 28.39 -12.74
C CYS A 10 12.76 27.90 -12.52
N VAL A 11 11.77 28.46 -13.20
CA VAL A 11 10.37 28.04 -13.11
C VAL A 11 10.18 26.62 -13.65
N MET A 12 10.82 26.29 -14.76
CA MET A 12 10.78 24.93 -15.33
C MET A 12 11.43 23.90 -14.41
N ALA A 13 12.54 24.22 -13.75
CA ALA A 13 13.21 23.34 -12.82
C ALA A 13 12.34 23.03 -11.59
N LEU A 14 11.62 24.03 -11.07
CA LEU A 14 10.69 23.85 -9.96
C LEU A 14 9.48 23.00 -10.34
N ALA A 15 8.95 23.15 -11.54
CA ALA A 15 7.82 22.36 -12.04
C ALA A 15 8.18 20.89 -12.21
N SER A 16 9.41 20.56 -12.59
CA SER A 16 9.83 19.16 -12.77
C SER A 16 9.96 18.40 -11.45
N CYS A 17 10.15 19.07 -10.32
CA CYS A 17 10.24 18.43 -9.00
C CYS A 17 8.86 18.00 -8.44
N GLN A 18 7.75 18.42 -9.04
CA GLN A 18 6.41 18.14 -8.54
C GLN A 18 5.73 16.93 -9.19
N THR A 19 6.39 16.23 -10.11
CA THR A 19 5.76 15.18 -10.92
C THR A 19 6.09 13.75 -10.50
N GLN A 20 6.75 13.55 -9.36
CA GLN A 20 7.05 12.20 -8.88
C GLN A 20 5.81 11.54 -8.26
N LYS A 21 5.37 10.45 -8.88
CA LYS A 21 4.27 9.63 -8.36
C LYS A 21 4.81 8.49 -7.51
N SER A 22 4.07 8.12 -6.46
CA SER A 22 4.40 6.96 -5.63
C SER A 22 4.35 5.66 -6.44
N LEU A 23 5.24 4.71 -6.13
CA LEU A 23 5.23 3.39 -6.74
C LEU A 23 3.95 2.63 -6.43
N TYR A 24 3.44 2.77 -5.21
CA TYR A 24 2.25 2.09 -4.73
C TYR A 24 1.29 3.07 -4.06
N SER A 25 0.01 2.70 -4.03
CA SER A 25 -1.01 3.41 -3.25
C SER A 25 -1.21 2.67 -1.93
N TRP A 26 -0.76 3.25 -0.83
CA TRP A 26 -0.86 2.68 0.51
C TRP A 26 -2.12 3.14 1.26
N TYR A 27 -2.73 4.25 0.82
CA TYR A 27 -3.86 4.89 1.50
C TYR A 27 -3.54 5.12 2.97
N ASP A 28 -4.47 4.83 3.87
CA ASP A 28 -4.27 4.98 5.32
C ASP A 28 -3.92 3.66 6.02
N SER A 29 -3.44 2.66 5.25
CA SER A 29 -3.17 1.32 5.79
C SER A 29 -2.12 1.32 6.90
N GLU A 30 -1.09 2.17 6.81
CA GLU A 30 -0.05 2.25 7.84
C GLU A 30 -0.62 2.76 9.16
N ASP A 31 -1.41 3.85 9.13
CA ASP A 31 -2.05 4.41 10.31
C ASP A 31 -3.07 3.44 10.90
N ALA A 32 -3.88 2.81 10.07
CA ALA A 32 -4.89 1.85 10.51
C ALA A 32 -4.25 0.62 11.17
N THR A 33 -3.17 0.11 10.59
CA THR A 33 -2.43 -1.03 11.15
C THR A 33 -1.77 -0.64 12.48
N TYR A 34 -1.19 0.55 12.55
CA TYR A 34 -0.61 1.07 13.79
C TYR A 34 -1.65 1.16 14.90
N MET A 35 -2.82 1.70 14.60
CA MET A 35 -3.92 1.81 15.58
C MET A 35 -4.42 0.44 16.03
N TYR A 36 -4.51 -0.53 15.12
CA TYR A 36 -4.86 -1.90 15.48
C TYR A 36 -3.81 -2.53 16.40
N THR A 37 -2.53 -2.36 16.10
CA THR A 37 -1.43 -2.87 16.93
C THR A 37 -1.47 -2.26 18.33
N LYS A 38 -1.77 -0.96 18.42
CA LYS A 38 -1.80 -0.23 19.68
C LYS A 38 -3.03 -0.54 20.54
N ARG A 39 -4.22 -0.60 19.95
CA ARG A 39 -5.50 -0.75 20.66
C ARG A 39 -6.05 -2.17 20.66
N GLY A 40 -5.87 -2.93 19.61
CA GLY A 40 -6.33 -4.31 19.48
C GLY A 40 -7.84 -4.52 19.54
N THR A 41 -8.64 -3.52 19.19
CA THR A 41 -10.11 -3.60 19.23
C THR A 41 -10.67 -4.08 17.89
N GLU A 42 -11.92 -4.60 17.91
CA GLU A 42 -12.62 -5.00 16.68
C GLU A 42 -12.82 -3.81 15.73
N GLU A 43 -13.06 -2.62 16.28
CA GLU A 43 -13.20 -1.41 15.49
C GLU A 43 -11.91 -1.09 14.72
N THR A 44 -10.75 -1.14 15.39
CA THR A 44 -9.46 -0.89 14.74
C THR A 44 -9.10 -1.99 13.74
N LEU A 45 -9.48 -3.23 14.03
CA LEU A 45 -9.31 -4.35 13.09
C LEU A 45 -10.13 -4.13 11.82
N THR A 46 -11.40 -3.75 11.95
CA THR A 46 -12.28 -3.47 10.81
C THR A 46 -11.73 -2.35 9.94
N LYS A 47 -11.22 -1.28 10.55
CA LYS A 47 -10.61 -0.16 9.82
C LYS A 47 -9.35 -0.59 9.08
N ALA A 48 -8.50 -1.39 9.71
CA ALA A 48 -7.29 -1.91 9.08
C ALA A 48 -7.63 -2.79 7.88
N MET A 49 -8.59 -3.70 8.03
CA MET A 49 -9.04 -4.56 6.94
C MET A 49 -9.61 -3.76 5.76
N ALA A 50 -10.40 -2.72 6.05
CA ALA A 50 -10.95 -1.85 5.01
C ALA A 50 -9.86 -1.14 4.21
N GLN A 51 -8.80 -0.68 4.88
CA GLN A 51 -7.67 -0.06 4.20
C GLN A 51 -6.87 -1.05 3.35
N TYR A 52 -6.67 -2.28 3.82
CA TYR A 52 -6.03 -3.32 3.02
C TYR A 52 -6.83 -3.66 1.76
N GLU A 53 -8.15 -3.79 1.88
CA GLU A 53 -9.02 -4.00 0.71
C GLU A 53 -8.86 -2.89 -0.32
N LYS A 54 -8.80 -1.64 0.14
CA LYS A 54 -8.63 -0.48 -0.72
C LYS A 54 -7.27 -0.50 -1.42
N VAL A 55 -6.20 -0.86 -0.70
CA VAL A 55 -4.85 -1.00 -1.28
C VAL A 55 -4.85 -2.06 -2.37
N ILE A 56 -5.51 -3.20 -2.15
CA ILE A 56 -5.56 -4.30 -3.12
C ILE A 56 -6.41 -3.95 -4.33
N ALA A 57 -7.62 -3.41 -4.11
CA ALA A 57 -8.60 -3.20 -5.16
C ALA A 57 -8.38 -1.93 -5.98
N LYS A 58 -7.78 -0.89 -5.39
CA LYS A 58 -7.72 0.45 -6.00
C LYS A 58 -6.29 0.98 -6.13
N GLN A 59 -5.39 0.16 -6.65
CA GLN A 59 -4.00 0.59 -6.87
C GLN A 59 -3.90 1.65 -7.96
N LYS A 60 -3.37 2.82 -7.59
CA LYS A 60 -3.10 3.94 -8.49
C LYS A 60 -1.61 4.29 -8.57
N GLY A 61 -0.77 3.54 -7.88
CA GLY A 61 0.67 3.74 -7.92
C GLY A 61 1.24 3.42 -9.31
N VAL A 62 2.45 3.88 -9.56
CA VAL A 62 3.11 3.74 -10.87
C VAL A 62 3.21 2.28 -11.31
N ARG A 63 3.46 1.36 -10.38
CA ARG A 63 3.60 -0.07 -10.69
C ARG A 63 2.28 -0.78 -10.94
N LYS A 64 1.17 -0.22 -10.50
CA LYS A 64 -0.19 -0.77 -10.66
C LYS A 64 -0.36 -2.20 -10.15
N VAL A 65 0.46 -2.61 -9.20
CA VAL A 65 0.38 -3.91 -8.55
C VAL A 65 0.31 -3.72 -7.04
N VAL A 66 -0.24 -4.72 -6.34
CA VAL A 66 -0.34 -4.69 -4.88
C VAL A 66 1.07 -4.66 -4.27
N PRO A 67 1.33 -3.76 -3.29
CA PRO A 67 2.65 -3.71 -2.65
C PRO A 67 3.04 -5.02 -1.98
N PRO A 68 4.36 -5.32 -1.89
CA PRO A 68 4.83 -6.52 -1.20
C PRO A 68 4.35 -6.56 0.26
N GLY A 69 3.88 -7.71 0.71
CA GLY A 69 3.46 -7.94 2.09
C GLY A 69 2.00 -7.63 2.39
N VAL A 70 1.31 -6.84 1.58
CA VAL A 70 -0.08 -6.42 1.84
C VAL A 70 -1.04 -7.62 1.83
N ASN A 71 -0.96 -8.49 0.81
CA ASN A 71 -1.80 -9.68 0.75
C ASN A 71 -1.53 -10.61 1.92
N ALA A 72 -0.28 -10.74 2.35
CA ALA A 72 0.09 -11.58 3.49
C ALA A 72 -0.47 -11.01 4.80
N GLU A 73 -0.31 -9.72 5.05
CA GLU A 73 -0.82 -9.08 6.28
C GLU A 73 -2.34 -9.15 6.36
N TYR A 74 -3.02 -8.83 5.29
CA TYR A 74 -4.48 -8.92 5.23
C TYR A 74 -4.96 -10.37 5.35
N GLY A 75 -4.28 -11.29 4.68
CA GLY A 75 -4.56 -12.72 4.78
C GLY A 75 -4.44 -13.23 6.22
N PHE A 76 -3.42 -12.80 6.95
CA PHE A 76 -3.25 -13.13 8.35
C PHE A 76 -4.39 -12.61 9.22
N LEU A 77 -4.81 -11.37 9.01
CA LEU A 77 -5.93 -10.79 9.76
C LEU A 77 -7.22 -11.55 9.52
N LEU A 78 -7.50 -11.91 8.28
CA LEU A 78 -8.68 -12.70 7.93
C LEU A 78 -8.62 -14.09 8.56
N TYR A 79 -7.48 -14.74 8.52
CA TYR A 79 -7.29 -16.05 9.14
C TYR A 79 -7.57 -16.01 10.65
N LYS A 80 -7.03 -15.01 11.35
CA LYS A 80 -7.28 -14.80 12.78
C LYS A 80 -8.75 -14.51 13.08
N ALA A 81 -9.43 -13.81 12.17
CA ALA A 81 -10.86 -13.49 12.33
C ALA A 81 -11.80 -14.67 12.04
N GLY A 82 -11.26 -15.83 11.70
CA GLY A 82 -12.03 -17.04 11.40
C GLY A 82 -12.34 -17.24 9.92
N LYS A 83 -11.95 -16.32 9.06
CA LYS A 83 -12.12 -16.43 7.59
C LYS A 83 -10.91 -17.10 6.98
N LYS A 84 -10.71 -18.37 7.33
CA LYS A 84 -9.49 -19.12 7.01
C LYS A 84 -9.24 -19.27 5.51
N GLU A 85 -10.27 -19.60 4.74
CA GLU A 85 -10.12 -19.82 3.29
C GLU A 85 -9.77 -18.54 2.54
N GLU A 86 -10.44 -17.43 2.89
CA GLU A 86 -10.15 -16.12 2.32
C GLU A 86 -8.72 -15.68 2.67
N GLY A 87 -8.32 -15.89 3.93
CA GLY A 87 -6.96 -15.58 4.37
C GLY A 87 -5.91 -16.38 3.63
N LEU A 88 -6.11 -17.70 3.49
CA LEU A 88 -5.19 -18.56 2.75
C LEU A 88 -5.10 -18.19 1.27
N ALA A 89 -6.22 -17.78 0.67
CA ALA A 89 -6.22 -17.33 -0.73
C ALA A 89 -5.34 -16.08 -0.92
N LEU A 90 -5.39 -15.15 0.03
CA LEU A 90 -4.54 -13.95 0.01
C LEU A 90 -3.06 -14.28 0.25
N LEU A 91 -2.76 -15.22 1.15
CA LEU A 91 -1.38 -15.69 1.36
C LEU A 91 -0.81 -16.32 0.09
N ARG A 92 -1.61 -17.12 -0.62
CA ARG A 92 -1.20 -17.70 -1.91
C ARG A 92 -1.02 -16.62 -2.98
N ALA A 93 -1.87 -15.60 -2.99
CA ALA A 93 -1.72 -14.47 -3.92
C ALA A 93 -0.42 -13.73 -3.67
N GLU A 94 0.00 -13.57 -2.41
CA GLU A 94 1.28 -12.96 -2.07
C GLU A 94 2.45 -13.77 -2.62
N ILE A 95 2.44 -15.08 -2.43
CA ILE A 95 3.50 -15.98 -2.94
C ILE A 95 3.57 -15.92 -4.46
N LYS A 96 2.41 -15.86 -5.13
CA LYS A 96 2.34 -15.79 -6.59
C LYS A 96 2.93 -14.49 -7.12
N ALA A 97 2.62 -13.35 -6.47
CA ALA A 97 3.11 -12.04 -6.87
C ALA A 97 4.59 -11.83 -6.49
N TYR A 98 4.98 -12.36 -5.34
CA TYR A 98 6.32 -12.22 -4.76
C TYR A 98 6.79 -13.58 -4.23
N PRO A 99 7.39 -14.43 -5.11
CA PRO A 99 7.77 -15.80 -4.73
C PRO A 99 8.74 -15.90 -3.55
N GLU A 100 9.55 -14.88 -3.32
CA GLU A 100 10.46 -14.81 -2.19
C GLU A 100 9.73 -14.78 -0.84
N SER A 101 8.45 -14.43 -0.82
CA SER A 101 7.63 -14.42 0.39
C SER A 101 7.31 -15.83 0.93
N GLU A 102 7.50 -16.87 0.12
CA GLU A 102 7.23 -18.25 0.53
C GLU A 102 8.01 -18.64 1.79
N THR A 103 9.22 -18.11 1.94
CA THR A 103 10.08 -18.36 3.09
C THR A 103 9.44 -17.89 4.41
N PHE A 104 8.59 -16.86 4.37
CA PHE A 104 7.97 -16.24 5.55
C PHE A 104 6.53 -16.70 5.80
N ILE A 105 5.95 -17.37 4.85
CA ILE A 105 4.58 -17.86 4.91
C ILE A 105 4.56 -19.39 5.05
#